data_dd4ed43dea30e33972d71e278144bdd0
#
_entry.id   dd4ed43dea30e33972d71e278144bdd0
#
_cell.length_a   1.000
_cell.length_b   1.000
_cell.length_c   1.000
_cell.angle_alpha   90.00
_cell.angle_beta   90.00
_cell.angle_gamma   90.00
#
_symmetry.space_group_name_H-M   'P 1'
#
loop_
_entity.id
_entity.type
_entity.pdbx_description
1 polymer ?
#
loop_
_entity_poly.entity_id
_entity_poly.type
_entity_poly.pdbx_seq_one_letter_code
_entity_poly.pdbx_strand_id
1 'polypeptide(L)'
;RHDNLDRTLPELLAAPNLRCAAVYTHFATADDPGHPLFDLQLERFASARAALASRGVTAASVHAANSAALLRDPGTWFDAVRPGLLLYGLAPAALAGVLALRPALSLRSRVVAVKNIRQGESVGYSARYVADSPRRIATVPAGYADGLDTRLGGRGEVLVNGRRVPIVGAVSMDMLAIDASSGPVYAGDEVVLLGEQGGDRITVAEMASRIGSIQYEVLCRLGSRIERRYNRP
;
A
#
# COMPACT_ATOMS: atom_id res chain seq x y z
N ARG A 1 0.03 28.21 -0.89
CA ARG A 1 -0.18 28.32 -2.34
C ARG A 1 0.81 29.36 -2.90
N HIS A 2 1.32 29.16 -4.12
CA HIS A 2 2.31 30.06 -4.74
C HIS A 2 1.79 31.49 -4.90
N ASP A 3 0.51 31.67 -5.14
CA ASP A 3 -0.21 32.95 -5.26
C ASP A 3 -0.41 33.71 -3.91
N ASN A 4 -0.13 33.07 -2.80
CA ASN A 4 -0.22 33.68 -1.46
C ASN A 4 1.14 34.03 -0.84
N LEU A 5 2.24 33.79 -1.55
CA LEU A 5 3.58 34.00 -1.02
C LEU A 5 3.82 35.46 -0.61
N ASP A 6 3.34 36.41 -1.39
CA ASP A 6 3.52 37.84 -1.12
C ASP A 6 2.86 38.30 0.19
N ARG A 7 1.78 37.60 0.58
CA ARG A 7 1.06 37.91 1.82
C ARG A 7 1.66 37.21 3.04
N THR A 8 2.12 35.96 2.88
CA THR A 8 2.51 35.09 4.01
C THR A 8 4.01 35.13 4.32
N LEU A 9 4.85 35.32 3.31
CA LEU A 9 6.30 35.31 3.48
C LEU A 9 6.83 36.43 4.37
N PRO A 10 6.39 37.71 4.24
CA PRO A 10 6.94 38.78 5.04
C PRO A 10 6.89 38.55 6.55
N GLU A 11 5.76 38.02 7.04
CA GLU A 11 5.58 37.70 8.46
C GLU A 11 6.48 36.54 8.90
N LEU A 12 6.62 35.50 8.07
CA LEU A 12 7.49 34.38 8.37
C LEU A 12 8.96 34.76 8.39
N LEU A 13 9.38 35.64 7.46
CA LEU A 13 10.77 36.09 7.36
C LEU A 13 11.16 37.09 8.45
N ALA A 14 10.18 37.87 8.95
CA ALA A 14 10.39 38.80 10.06
C ALA A 14 10.45 38.11 11.43
N ALA A 15 10.02 36.85 11.54
CA ALA A 15 10.01 36.12 12.81
C ALA A 15 11.44 35.73 13.24
N PRO A 16 11.96 36.26 14.38
CA PRO A 16 13.38 36.08 14.76
C PRO A 16 13.75 34.66 15.15
N ASN A 17 12.73 33.82 15.47
CA ASN A 17 12.91 32.44 15.94
C ASN A 17 12.78 31.42 14.81
N LEU A 18 12.52 31.86 13.56
CA LEU A 18 12.28 30.94 12.44
C LEU A 18 13.43 31.04 11.43
N ARG A 19 13.77 29.89 10.91
CA ARG A 19 14.72 29.75 9.79
C ARG A 19 14.07 28.86 8.73
N CYS A 20 14.13 29.28 7.47
CA CYS A 20 13.69 28.42 6.36
C CYS A 20 14.70 27.28 6.18
N ALA A 21 14.38 26.12 6.68
CA ALA A 21 15.23 24.95 6.59
C ALA A 21 15.07 24.24 5.22
N ALA A 22 13.87 24.21 4.67
CA ALA A 22 13.63 23.58 3.38
C ALA A 22 12.46 24.24 2.64
N VAL A 23 12.50 24.13 1.31
CA VAL A 23 11.38 24.47 0.41
C VAL A 23 10.98 23.21 -0.33
N TYR A 24 9.70 22.87 -0.28
CA TYR A 24 9.21 21.66 -0.96
C TYR A 24 7.82 21.82 -1.55
N THR A 25 7.52 20.95 -2.50
CA THR A 25 6.16 20.66 -2.99
C THR A 25 5.89 19.18 -2.94
N HIS A 26 4.63 18.78 -3.08
CA HIS A 26 4.23 17.38 -3.23
C HIS A 26 3.35 17.26 -4.47
N PHE A 27 3.81 16.48 -5.47
CA PHE A 27 3.09 16.30 -6.72
C PHE A 27 1.80 15.50 -6.51
N ALA A 28 0.71 16.05 -7.01
CA ALA A 28 -0.62 15.47 -6.87
C ALA A 28 -0.91 14.36 -7.90
N THR A 29 -0.25 14.40 -9.06
CA THR A 29 -0.55 13.55 -10.23
C THR A 29 0.70 12.96 -10.86
N ALA A 30 1.78 12.78 -10.10
CA ALA A 30 3.01 12.22 -10.63
C ALA A 30 2.86 10.75 -11.06
N ASP A 31 1.89 10.03 -10.48
CA ASP A 31 1.54 8.64 -10.78
C ASP A 31 0.66 8.47 -12.03
N ASP A 32 0.17 9.58 -12.60
CA ASP A 32 -0.52 9.63 -13.90
C ASP A 32 0.36 10.37 -14.93
N PRO A 33 1.11 9.66 -15.79
CA PRO A 33 2.00 10.28 -16.77
C PRO A 33 1.31 11.19 -17.79
N GLY A 34 0.02 10.98 -18.04
CA GLY A 34 -0.77 11.79 -18.99
C GLY A 34 -1.38 13.05 -18.41
N HIS A 35 -1.35 13.22 -17.09
CA HIS A 35 -2.06 14.33 -16.44
C HIS A 35 -1.26 15.64 -16.50
N PRO A 36 -1.84 16.74 -17.06
CA PRO A 36 -1.10 18.01 -17.29
C PRO A 36 -0.76 18.77 -16.00
N LEU A 37 -1.40 18.44 -14.88
CA LEU A 37 -1.17 19.12 -13.60
C LEU A 37 0.26 18.90 -13.07
N PHE A 38 0.92 17.83 -13.44
CA PHE A 38 2.30 17.57 -13.01
C PHE A 38 3.25 18.68 -13.49
N ASP A 39 3.24 18.98 -14.78
CA ASP A 39 4.11 19.99 -15.40
C ASP A 39 3.75 21.39 -14.88
N LEU A 40 2.48 21.72 -14.81
CA LEU A 40 1.99 22.97 -14.23
C LEU A 40 2.44 23.15 -12.77
N GLN A 41 2.43 22.08 -11.97
CA GLN A 41 2.89 22.14 -10.57
C GLN A 41 4.40 22.34 -10.49
N LEU A 42 5.16 21.75 -11.40
CA LEU A 42 6.61 21.93 -11.48
C LEU A 42 6.95 23.39 -11.85
N GLU A 43 6.29 23.97 -12.86
CA GLU A 43 6.44 25.40 -13.23
C GLU A 43 6.11 26.33 -12.08
N ARG A 44 5.00 26.10 -11.39
CA ARG A 44 4.61 26.90 -10.21
C ARG A 44 5.59 26.77 -9.07
N PHE A 45 6.16 25.60 -8.87
CA PHE A 45 7.20 25.37 -7.86
C PHE A 45 8.49 26.12 -8.21
N ALA A 46 8.90 26.13 -9.47
CA ALA A 46 10.04 26.91 -9.95
C ALA A 46 9.82 28.42 -9.73
N SER A 47 8.65 28.94 -10.08
CA SER A 47 8.27 30.34 -9.84
C SER A 47 8.29 30.72 -8.36
N ALA A 48 7.77 29.83 -7.49
CA ALA A 48 7.80 30.02 -6.04
C ALA A 48 9.23 30.08 -5.49
N ARG A 49 10.12 29.20 -5.98
CA ARG A 49 11.54 29.21 -5.59
C ARG A 49 12.24 30.51 -6.01
N ALA A 50 11.99 30.98 -7.24
CA ALA A 50 12.53 32.26 -7.72
C ALA A 50 12.04 33.44 -6.86
N ALA A 51 10.76 33.45 -6.50
CA ALA A 51 10.19 34.47 -5.62
C ALA A 51 10.77 34.45 -4.19
N LEU A 52 11.11 33.27 -3.67
CA LEU A 52 11.83 33.15 -2.39
C LEU A 52 13.25 33.65 -2.48
N ALA A 53 13.98 33.26 -3.52
CA ALA A 53 15.36 33.69 -3.74
C ALA A 53 15.48 35.23 -3.89
N SER A 54 14.54 35.85 -4.62
CA SER A 54 14.50 37.33 -4.78
C SER A 54 14.30 38.11 -3.46
N ARG A 55 13.79 37.44 -2.42
CA ARG A 55 13.59 37.97 -1.07
C ARG A 55 14.73 37.59 -0.11
N GLY A 56 15.83 37.06 -0.64
CA GLY A 56 16.97 36.64 0.17
C GLY A 56 16.77 35.39 0.98
N VAL A 57 15.73 34.60 0.69
CA VAL A 57 15.48 33.30 1.38
C VAL A 57 16.43 32.27 0.82
N THR A 58 17.40 31.87 1.63
CA THR A 58 18.31 30.77 1.33
C THR A 58 17.83 29.53 2.09
N ALA A 59 17.11 28.61 1.40
CA ALA A 59 16.76 27.34 1.97
C ALA A 59 17.97 26.39 1.96
N ALA A 60 18.16 25.67 3.04
CA ALA A 60 19.23 24.68 3.14
C ALA A 60 18.97 23.44 2.25
N SER A 61 17.72 23.17 1.90
CA SER A 61 17.33 22.03 1.06
C SER A 61 16.08 22.33 0.23
N VAL A 62 16.05 21.81 -0.98
CA VAL A 62 14.89 21.80 -1.88
C VAL A 62 14.54 20.35 -2.20
N HIS A 63 13.27 19.98 -2.11
CA HIS A 63 12.84 18.63 -2.46
C HIS A 63 11.40 18.61 -2.97
N ALA A 64 11.13 17.79 -4.00
CA ALA A 64 9.80 17.68 -4.60
C ALA A 64 9.38 16.23 -4.87
N ALA A 65 10.30 15.39 -5.32
CA ALA A 65 9.99 14.05 -5.78
C ALA A 65 9.42 13.16 -4.67
N ASN A 66 8.20 12.65 -4.89
CA ASN A 66 7.67 11.45 -4.25
C ASN A 66 8.11 10.21 -5.06
N SER A 67 7.65 9.01 -4.70
CA SER A 67 8.01 7.78 -5.41
C SER A 67 7.72 7.83 -6.91
N ALA A 68 6.59 8.40 -7.31
CA ALA A 68 6.20 8.48 -8.71
C ALA A 68 7.05 9.51 -9.48
N ALA A 69 7.20 10.72 -8.96
CA ALA A 69 8.02 11.75 -9.58
C ALA A 69 9.50 11.33 -9.69
N LEU A 70 10.01 10.59 -8.70
CA LEU A 70 11.37 10.06 -8.71
C LEU A 70 11.62 9.13 -9.93
N LEU A 71 10.64 8.30 -10.27
CA LEU A 71 10.72 7.40 -11.43
C LEU A 71 10.46 8.12 -12.75
N ARG A 72 9.65 9.19 -12.72
CA ARG A 72 9.17 9.88 -13.92
C ARG A 72 10.14 10.90 -14.46
N ASP A 73 10.72 11.74 -13.59
CA ASP A 73 11.51 12.90 -14.01
C ASP A 73 12.65 13.22 -13.03
N PRO A 74 13.91 12.97 -13.40
CA PRO A 74 15.07 13.33 -12.61
C PRO A 74 15.17 14.83 -12.29
N GLY A 75 14.57 15.71 -13.11
CA GLY A 75 14.52 17.16 -12.85
C GLY A 75 13.77 17.54 -11.57
N THR A 76 13.02 16.61 -10.98
CA THR A 76 12.28 16.82 -9.72
C THR A 76 13.06 16.44 -8.46
N TRP A 77 14.24 15.84 -8.57
CA TRP A 77 14.97 15.29 -7.42
C TRP A 77 15.52 16.37 -6.49
N PHE A 78 16.04 17.46 -7.08
CA PHE A 78 16.69 18.55 -6.36
C PHE A 78 17.75 18.03 -5.37
N ASP A 79 17.73 18.53 -4.11
CA ASP A 79 18.69 18.14 -3.08
C ASP A 79 18.30 16.84 -2.35
N ALA A 80 17.02 16.46 -2.39
CA ALA A 80 16.51 15.25 -1.73
C ALA A 80 15.23 14.71 -2.36
N VAL A 81 15.00 13.41 -2.19
CA VAL A 81 13.82 12.69 -2.65
C VAL A 81 13.07 12.03 -1.48
N ARG A 82 11.78 11.75 -1.66
CA ARG A 82 10.92 11.15 -0.63
C ARG A 82 10.27 9.85 -1.13
N PRO A 83 11.06 8.76 -1.28
CA PRO A 83 10.58 7.51 -1.86
C PRO A 83 9.81 6.67 -0.83
N GLY A 84 8.54 6.95 -0.59
CA GLY A 84 7.73 6.14 0.33
C GLY A 84 7.48 4.73 -0.20
N LEU A 85 6.70 4.60 -1.28
CA LEU A 85 6.29 3.31 -1.86
C LEU A 85 7.48 2.49 -2.39
N LEU A 86 8.46 3.16 -2.98
CA LEU A 86 9.65 2.49 -3.53
C LEU A 86 10.49 1.77 -2.47
N LEU A 87 10.47 2.23 -1.21
CA LEU A 87 11.17 1.55 -0.11
C LEU A 87 10.54 0.19 0.23
N TYR A 88 9.27 0.00 -0.11
CA TYR A 88 8.60 -1.30 0.01
C TYR A 88 8.79 -2.18 -1.22
N GLY A 89 9.59 -1.72 -2.21
CA GLY A 89 9.78 -2.44 -3.46
C GLY A 89 8.54 -2.40 -4.36
N LEU A 90 7.78 -1.32 -4.30
CA LEU A 90 6.54 -1.14 -5.04
C LEU A 90 6.60 0.17 -5.86
N ALA A 91 5.95 0.17 -7.02
CA ALA A 91 5.77 1.35 -7.86
C ALA A 91 4.29 1.58 -8.15
N PRO A 92 3.88 2.82 -8.48
CA PRO A 92 2.57 3.07 -9.10
C PRO A 92 2.39 2.25 -10.37
N ALA A 93 1.17 1.78 -10.64
CA ALA A 93 0.90 0.86 -11.74
C ALA A 93 1.38 1.39 -13.12
N ALA A 94 1.17 2.69 -13.40
CA ALA A 94 1.58 3.32 -14.65
C ALA A 94 3.11 3.43 -14.82
N LEU A 95 3.88 3.25 -13.73
CA LEU A 95 5.34 3.32 -13.70
C LEU A 95 5.97 1.97 -13.34
N ALA A 96 5.17 0.90 -13.37
CA ALA A 96 5.66 -0.45 -13.13
C ALA A 96 6.67 -0.85 -14.22
N GLY A 97 7.81 -1.42 -13.81
CA GLY A 97 8.87 -1.83 -14.73
C GLY A 97 9.91 -0.77 -15.08
N VAL A 98 9.72 0.50 -14.71
CA VAL A 98 10.76 1.55 -14.88
C VAL A 98 12.02 1.21 -14.07
N LEU A 99 11.84 0.59 -12.92
CA LEU A 99 12.92 0.11 -12.06
C LEU A 99 12.63 -1.32 -11.62
N ALA A 100 13.66 -2.18 -11.64
CA ALA A 100 13.58 -3.53 -11.09
C ALA A 100 13.49 -3.48 -9.57
N LEU A 101 12.29 -3.60 -9.03
CA LEU A 101 12.01 -3.56 -7.60
C LEU A 101 11.77 -4.95 -7.05
N ARG A 102 12.19 -5.17 -5.80
CA ARG A 102 11.89 -6.39 -5.04
C ARG A 102 10.98 -6.02 -3.88
N PRO A 103 9.79 -6.64 -3.76
CA PRO A 103 8.92 -6.42 -2.61
C PRO A 103 9.65 -6.73 -1.30
N ALA A 104 9.63 -5.77 -0.37
CA ALA A 104 10.32 -5.88 0.92
C ALA A 104 9.46 -6.50 2.03
N LEU A 105 8.20 -6.83 1.74
CA LEU A 105 7.23 -7.27 2.74
C LEU A 105 6.49 -8.52 2.27
N SER A 106 6.33 -9.48 3.19
CA SER A 106 5.34 -10.56 3.08
C SER A 106 4.51 -10.64 4.35
N LEU A 107 3.23 -11.02 4.22
CA LEU A 107 2.32 -11.28 5.33
C LEU A 107 1.92 -12.73 5.31
N ARG A 108 2.19 -13.43 6.41
CA ARG A 108 1.98 -14.88 6.53
C ARG A 108 1.18 -15.21 7.77
N SER A 109 0.44 -16.30 7.70
CA SER A 109 -0.28 -16.91 8.82
C SER A 109 -0.23 -18.43 8.68
N ARG A 110 -1.08 -19.15 9.43
CA ARG A 110 -1.22 -20.60 9.35
C ARG A 110 -2.68 -21.00 9.45
N VAL A 111 -3.03 -22.14 8.87
CA VAL A 111 -4.32 -22.77 9.11
C VAL A 111 -4.38 -23.25 10.55
N VAL A 112 -5.42 -22.89 11.30
CA VAL A 112 -5.61 -23.37 12.69
C VAL A 112 -6.68 -24.44 12.82
N ALA A 113 -7.64 -24.50 11.89
CA ALA A 113 -8.68 -25.51 11.87
C ALA A 113 -9.16 -25.77 10.45
N VAL A 114 -9.60 -26.99 10.19
CA VAL A 114 -10.28 -27.37 8.95
C VAL A 114 -11.53 -28.14 9.31
N LYS A 115 -12.67 -27.79 8.69
CA LYS A 115 -13.95 -28.45 8.90
C LYS A 115 -14.67 -28.67 7.57
N ASN A 116 -15.45 -29.71 7.50
CA ASN A 116 -16.40 -29.92 6.40
C ASN A 116 -17.73 -29.24 6.75
N ILE A 117 -18.34 -28.61 5.75
CA ILE A 117 -19.69 -28.08 5.83
C ILE A 117 -20.54 -28.67 4.71
N ARG A 118 -21.84 -28.75 4.97
CA ARG A 118 -22.82 -29.31 4.01
C ARG A 118 -23.36 -28.21 3.12
N GLN A 119 -24.00 -28.61 2.02
CA GLN A 119 -24.82 -27.72 1.23
C GLN A 119 -25.83 -26.96 2.11
N GLY A 120 -25.98 -25.67 1.92
CA GLY A 120 -26.87 -24.77 2.68
C GLY A 120 -26.30 -24.28 4.01
N GLU A 121 -25.18 -24.81 4.52
CA GLU A 121 -24.53 -24.30 5.71
C GLU A 121 -23.71 -23.02 5.38
N SER A 122 -23.68 -22.08 6.33
CA SER A 122 -23.03 -20.77 6.16
C SER A 122 -21.71 -20.65 6.89
N VAL A 123 -20.89 -19.67 6.45
CA VAL A 123 -19.59 -19.34 7.04
C VAL A 123 -19.53 -17.86 7.44
N GLY A 124 -19.16 -17.62 8.69
CA GLY A 124 -18.86 -16.29 9.23
C GLY A 124 -20.09 -15.45 9.53
N TYR A 125 -19.83 -14.20 9.91
CA TYR A 125 -20.88 -13.24 10.27
C TYR A 125 -21.81 -12.92 9.10
N SER A 126 -23.08 -12.72 9.42
CA SER A 126 -24.15 -12.37 8.47
C SER A 126 -24.37 -13.42 7.38
N ALA A 127 -23.87 -14.66 7.56
CA ALA A 127 -24.00 -15.75 6.59
C ALA A 127 -23.68 -15.32 5.14
N ARG A 128 -22.65 -14.47 4.95
CA ARG A 128 -22.28 -13.91 3.64
C ARG A 128 -21.82 -14.97 2.63
N TYR A 129 -21.42 -16.14 3.12
CA TYR A 129 -21.14 -17.31 2.32
C TYR A 129 -22.08 -18.43 2.75
N VAL A 130 -22.78 -18.99 1.79
CA VAL A 130 -23.59 -20.20 1.96
C VAL A 130 -23.07 -21.25 0.98
N ALA A 131 -22.75 -22.42 1.48
CA ALA A 131 -22.21 -23.49 0.65
C ALA A 131 -23.27 -24.01 -0.34
N ASP A 132 -22.96 -23.98 -1.63
CA ASP A 132 -23.78 -24.50 -2.72
C ASP A 132 -23.69 -26.04 -2.88
N SER A 133 -22.68 -26.60 -2.27
CA SER A 133 -22.35 -28.03 -2.25
C SER A 133 -21.51 -28.32 -1.00
N PRO A 134 -21.24 -29.61 -0.65
CA PRO A 134 -20.32 -29.91 0.44
C PRO A 134 -18.96 -29.23 0.22
N ARG A 135 -18.50 -28.50 1.22
CA ARG A 135 -17.27 -27.72 1.16
C ARG A 135 -16.34 -28.05 2.33
N ARG A 136 -15.06 -27.83 2.09
CA ARG A 136 -14.03 -27.92 3.11
C ARG A 136 -13.53 -26.52 3.42
N ILE A 137 -13.72 -26.06 4.64
CA ILE A 137 -13.41 -24.69 5.06
C ILE A 137 -12.25 -24.72 6.05
N ALA A 138 -11.22 -23.90 5.77
CA ALA A 138 -10.12 -23.71 6.69
C ALA A 138 -10.22 -22.34 7.35
N THR A 139 -9.84 -22.26 8.62
CA THR A 139 -9.79 -21.04 9.43
C THR A 139 -8.36 -20.57 9.56
N VAL A 140 -8.14 -19.28 9.33
CA VAL A 140 -6.82 -18.62 9.36
C VAL A 140 -6.89 -17.48 10.37
N PRO A 141 -5.99 -17.42 11.38
CA PRO A 141 -5.91 -16.33 12.34
C PRO A 141 -5.26 -15.11 11.69
N ALA A 142 -6.08 -14.33 10.99
CA ALA A 142 -5.77 -13.04 10.42
C ALA A 142 -7.09 -12.31 10.16
N GLY A 143 -7.23 -11.09 10.63
CA GLY A 143 -8.46 -10.34 10.52
C GLY A 143 -8.23 -8.83 10.37
N TYR A 144 -9.31 -8.04 10.50
CA TYR A 144 -9.20 -6.61 10.31
C TYR A 144 -8.41 -5.90 11.42
N ALA A 145 -8.29 -6.48 12.61
CA ALA A 145 -7.41 -5.96 13.66
C ALA A 145 -5.92 -6.14 13.34
N ASP A 146 -5.60 -7.02 12.39
CA ASP A 146 -4.25 -7.24 11.86
C ASP A 146 -3.98 -6.38 10.60
N GLY A 147 -4.97 -5.60 10.15
CA GLY A 147 -4.86 -4.72 9.01
C GLY A 147 -5.47 -5.25 7.72
N LEU A 148 -6.10 -6.42 7.74
CA LEU A 148 -6.82 -6.92 6.57
C LEU A 148 -8.14 -6.17 6.39
N ASP A 149 -8.43 -5.79 5.14
CA ASP A 149 -9.67 -5.09 4.84
C ASP A 149 -10.86 -6.07 4.84
N THR A 150 -11.98 -5.67 5.44
CA THR A 150 -13.20 -6.48 5.47
C THR A 150 -13.77 -6.74 4.09
N ARG A 151 -13.46 -5.90 3.09
CA ARG A 151 -13.85 -6.07 1.68
C ARG A 151 -13.17 -7.25 0.99
N LEU A 152 -12.14 -7.85 1.60
CA LEU A 152 -11.52 -9.09 1.11
C LEU A 152 -12.45 -10.31 1.22
N GLY A 153 -13.44 -10.27 2.12
CA GLY A 153 -14.44 -11.33 2.23
C GLY A 153 -15.20 -11.57 0.92
N GLY A 154 -15.06 -12.75 0.34
CA GLY A 154 -15.64 -13.14 -0.95
C GLY A 154 -14.97 -12.51 -2.19
N ARG A 155 -13.86 -11.78 -2.03
CA ARG A 155 -13.11 -11.14 -3.13
C ARG A 155 -11.62 -11.46 -3.11
N GLY A 156 -11.07 -11.69 -1.92
CA GLY A 156 -9.66 -11.96 -1.74
C GLY A 156 -9.31 -13.42 -1.95
N GLU A 157 -8.02 -13.65 -2.11
CA GLU A 157 -7.40 -14.97 -2.13
C GLU A 157 -6.18 -14.98 -1.23
N VAL A 158 -5.78 -16.18 -0.84
CA VAL A 158 -4.51 -16.46 -0.15
C VAL A 158 -3.76 -17.54 -0.89
N LEU A 159 -2.46 -17.71 -0.63
CA LEU A 159 -1.73 -18.87 -1.10
C LEU A 159 -1.63 -19.91 0.02
N VAL A 160 -1.93 -21.15 -0.31
CA VAL A 160 -1.71 -22.31 0.55
C VAL A 160 -1.14 -23.44 -0.31
N ASN A 161 -0.02 -23.99 0.10
CA ASN A 161 0.68 -25.06 -0.63
C ASN A 161 0.92 -24.71 -2.11
N GLY A 162 1.30 -23.45 -2.39
CA GLY A 162 1.59 -22.93 -3.73
C GLY A 162 0.37 -22.70 -4.61
N ARG A 163 -0.85 -22.69 -4.06
CA ARG A 163 -2.10 -22.49 -4.81
C ARG A 163 -2.93 -21.37 -4.25
N ARG A 164 -3.68 -20.70 -5.12
CA ARG A 164 -4.67 -19.71 -4.75
C ARG A 164 -5.90 -20.36 -4.15
N VAL A 165 -6.29 -19.87 -2.98
CA VAL A 165 -7.45 -20.35 -2.22
C VAL A 165 -8.31 -19.13 -1.89
N PRO A 166 -9.61 -19.14 -2.26
CA PRO A 166 -10.46 -17.96 -2.06
C PRO A 166 -10.82 -17.75 -0.60
N ILE A 167 -10.86 -16.49 -0.19
CA ILE A 167 -11.42 -16.06 1.10
C ILE A 167 -12.93 -16.08 0.99
N VAL A 168 -13.61 -16.78 1.90
CA VAL A 168 -15.06 -16.93 1.92
C VAL A 168 -15.68 -16.36 3.19
N GLY A 169 -16.90 -15.86 3.08
CA GLY A 169 -17.58 -15.22 4.20
C GLY A 169 -16.99 -13.87 4.58
N ALA A 170 -17.30 -13.39 5.78
CA ALA A 170 -16.82 -12.14 6.30
C ALA A 170 -15.41 -12.29 6.91
N VAL A 171 -14.53 -11.33 6.68
CA VAL A 171 -13.31 -11.15 7.47
C VAL A 171 -13.74 -10.64 8.85
N SER A 172 -13.40 -11.34 9.91
CA SER A 172 -13.70 -10.95 11.29
C SER A 172 -12.53 -10.16 11.91
N MET A 173 -12.62 -9.85 13.19
CA MET A 173 -11.57 -9.11 13.90
C MET A 173 -10.22 -9.83 13.83
N ASP A 174 -10.21 -11.13 14.10
CA ASP A 174 -9.00 -11.92 14.29
C ASP A 174 -8.87 -13.12 13.33
N MET A 175 -9.90 -13.38 12.52
CA MET A 175 -9.98 -14.60 11.72
C MET A 175 -10.59 -14.32 10.35
N LEU A 176 -10.18 -15.13 9.37
CA LEU A 176 -10.84 -15.28 8.10
C LEU A 176 -11.03 -16.77 7.78
N ALA A 177 -11.93 -17.07 6.87
CA ALA A 177 -12.17 -18.41 6.37
C ALA A 177 -11.78 -18.51 4.89
N ILE A 178 -11.24 -19.65 4.48
CA ILE A 178 -10.87 -19.94 3.10
C ILE A 178 -11.53 -21.25 2.62
N ASP A 179 -11.89 -21.30 1.34
CA ASP A 179 -12.44 -22.53 0.74
C ASP A 179 -11.30 -23.48 0.33
N ALA A 180 -11.05 -24.47 1.17
CA ALA A 180 -10.01 -25.47 1.00
C ALA A 180 -10.48 -26.71 0.19
N SER A 181 -11.58 -26.63 -0.54
CA SER A 181 -12.17 -27.78 -1.26
C SER A 181 -11.35 -28.19 -2.48
N SER A 182 -10.57 -27.27 -3.08
CA SER A 182 -9.81 -27.53 -4.32
C SER A 182 -8.53 -28.35 -4.13
N GLY A 183 -8.16 -28.69 -2.89
CA GLY A 183 -6.97 -29.50 -2.63
C GLY A 183 -6.64 -29.73 -1.15
N PRO A 184 -5.56 -30.46 -0.86
CA PRO A 184 -5.19 -30.77 0.52
C PRO A 184 -4.74 -29.50 1.25
N VAL A 185 -5.44 -29.20 2.34
CA VAL A 185 -5.11 -28.13 3.28
C VAL A 185 -5.31 -28.69 4.69
N TYR A 186 -4.32 -28.55 5.55
CA TYR A 186 -4.32 -29.10 6.91
C TYR A 186 -4.03 -28.04 7.95
N ALA A 187 -4.42 -28.29 9.19
CA ALA A 187 -4.00 -27.45 10.31
C ALA A 187 -2.46 -27.43 10.40
N GLY A 188 -1.89 -26.23 10.55
CA GLY A 188 -0.45 -26.00 10.54
C GLY A 188 0.09 -25.53 9.18
N ASP A 189 -0.61 -25.73 8.07
CA ASP A 189 -0.15 -25.27 6.75
C ASP A 189 0.04 -23.75 6.73
N GLU A 190 1.13 -23.31 6.10
CA GLU A 190 1.41 -21.89 5.92
C GLU A 190 0.42 -21.26 4.95
N VAL A 191 -0.08 -20.09 5.32
CA VAL A 191 -0.96 -19.26 4.51
C VAL A 191 -0.23 -17.96 4.18
N VAL A 192 -0.06 -17.64 2.90
CA VAL A 192 0.50 -16.36 2.45
C VAL A 192 -0.64 -15.43 2.03
N LEU A 193 -0.77 -14.33 2.78
CA LEU A 193 -1.75 -13.27 2.54
C LEU A 193 -1.19 -12.21 1.59
N LEU A 194 0.11 -11.90 1.73
CA LEU A 194 0.91 -11.09 0.82
C LEU A 194 2.27 -11.75 0.63
N GLY A 195 2.77 -11.81 -0.59
CA GLY A 195 4.07 -12.40 -0.90
C GLY A 195 3.96 -13.62 -1.82
N GLU A 196 4.97 -14.46 -1.78
CA GLU A 196 5.17 -15.58 -2.71
C GLU A 196 5.11 -16.93 -2.00
N GLN A 197 4.56 -17.92 -2.70
CA GLN A 197 4.59 -19.32 -2.31
C GLN A 197 4.41 -20.21 -3.55
N GLY A 198 5.29 -21.19 -3.75
CA GLY A 198 5.13 -22.21 -4.80
C GLY A 198 5.14 -21.67 -6.23
N GLY A 199 5.79 -20.51 -6.47
CA GLY A 199 5.88 -19.91 -7.81
C GLY A 199 4.73 -18.94 -8.13
N ASP A 200 3.71 -18.81 -7.27
CA ASP A 200 2.65 -17.80 -7.38
C ASP A 200 2.85 -16.70 -6.34
N ARG A 201 2.20 -15.54 -6.55
CA ARG A 201 2.35 -14.34 -5.72
C ARG A 201 1.03 -13.62 -5.54
N ILE A 202 0.78 -13.13 -4.32
CA ILE A 202 -0.24 -12.12 -4.03
C ILE A 202 0.45 -10.81 -3.74
N THR A 203 0.20 -9.80 -4.58
CA THR A 203 0.84 -8.49 -4.46
C THR A 203 -0.03 -7.50 -3.70
N VAL A 204 0.61 -6.46 -3.16
CA VAL A 204 -0.10 -5.31 -2.55
C VAL A 204 -1.01 -4.62 -3.58
N ALA A 205 -0.56 -4.51 -4.84
CA ALA A 205 -1.33 -3.94 -5.93
C ALA A 205 -2.60 -4.75 -6.24
N GLU A 206 -2.47 -6.08 -6.31
CA GLU A 206 -3.60 -6.99 -6.48
C GLU A 206 -4.60 -6.87 -5.33
N MET A 207 -4.12 -6.90 -4.08
CA MET A 207 -4.99 -6.76 -2.91
C MET A 207 -5.72 -5.42 -2.90
N ALA A 208 -5.02 -4.31 -3.19
CA ALA A 208 -5.62 -2.98 -3.29
C ALA A 208 -6.71 -2.93 -4.37
N SER A 209 -6.45 -3.50 -5.55
CA SER A 209 -7.42 -3.56 -6.66
C SER A 209 -8.68 -4.33 -6.26
N ARG A 210 -8.54 -5.50 -5.61
CA ARG A 210 -9.68 -6.34 -5.19
C ARG A 210 -10.62 -5.64 -4.20
N ILE A 211 -10.10 -4.73 -3.40
CA ILE A 211 -10.88 -3.97 -2.41
C ILE A 211 -11.25 -2.56 -2.85
N GLY A 212 -10.87 -2.14 -4.07
CA GLY A 212 -11.11 -0.78 -4.55
C GLY A 212 -10.37 0.27 -3.71
N SER A 213 -9.08 0.05 -3.45
CA SER A 213 -8.20 0.90 -2.65
C SER A 213 -6.86 1.14 -3.34
N ILE A 214 -5.93 1.78 -2.64
CA ILE A 214 -4.57 2.06 -3.10
C ILE A 214 -3.53 1.29 -2.29
N GLN A 215 -2.37 1.04 -2.88
CA GLN A 215 -1.28 0.29 -2.26
C GLN A 215 -0.84 0.89 -0.91
N TYR A 216 -0.86 2.21 -0.79
CA TYR A 216 -0.50 2.93 0.44
C TYR A 216 -1.43 2.56 1.60
N GLU A 217 -2.74 2.49 1.35
CA GLU A 217 -3.72 2.15 2.39
C GLU A 217 -3.52 0.72 2.88
N VAL A 218 -3.29 -0.24 1.98
CA VAL A 218 -3.01 -1.64 2.35
C VAL A 218 -1.78 -1.73 3.27
N LEU A 219 -0.68 -1.05 2.92
CA LEU A 219 0.54 -1.06 3.72
C LEU A 219 0.36 -0.38 5.09
N CYS A 220 -0.31 0.77 5.12
CA CYS A 220 -0.50 1.54 6.36
C CYS A 220 -1.42 0.86 7.37
N ARG A 221 -2.30 -0.04 6.92
CA ARG A 221 -3.20 -0.80 7.79
C ARG A 221 -2.49 -1.90 8.59
N LEU A 222 -1.33 -2.38 8.13
CA LEU A 222 -0.56 -3.41 8.83
C LEU A 222 -0.01 -2.84 10.16
N GLY A 223 -0.74 -3.11 11.24
CA GLY A 223 -0.52 -2.54 12.56
C GLY A 223 0.57 -3.20 13.38
N SER A 224 0.68 -2.79 14.64
CA SER A 224 1.68 -3.29 15.59
C SER A 224 1.33 -4.65 16.21
N ARG A 225 0.11 -5.17 16.00
CA ARG A 225 -0.29 -6.51 16.48
C ARG A 225 0.48 -7.64 15.80
N ILE A 226 0.94 -7.40 14.55
CA ILE A 226 1.64 -8.41 13.78
C ILE A 226 3.11 -8.43 14.21
N GLU A 227 3.61 -9.62 14.56
CA GLU A 227 5.04 -9.82 14.78
C GLU A 227 5.81 -9.50 13.50
N ARG A 228 6.81 -8.62 13.60
CA ARG A 228 7.68 -8.27 12.48
C ARG A 228 8.99 -9.02 12.59
N ARG A 229 9.28 -9.82 11.58
CA ARG A 229 10.55 -10.53 11.44
C ARG A 229 11.36 -9.90 10.33
N TYR A 230 12.53 -9.43 10.66
CA TYR A 230 13.44 -8.81 9.70
C TYR A 230 14.48 -9.86 9.27
N ASN A 231 14.39 -10.24 8.01
CA ASN A 231 15.41 -11.11 7.41
C ASN A 231 16.57 -10.22 6.95
N ARG A 232 17.79 -10.56 7.34
CA ARG A 232 18.97 -9.97 6.72
C ARG A 232 19.15 -10.60 5.34
N PRO A 233 19.52 -9.79 4.30
CA PRO A 233 19.81 -10.31 2.97
C PRO A 233 20.98 -11.28 2.97
#